data_59c4da262642d39c41ef2e21358c9a65
#
_entry.id   59c4da262642d39c41ef2e21358c9a65
#
_cell.length_a   1.000
_cell.length_b   1.000
_cell.length_c   1.000
_cell.angle_alpha   90.00
_cell.angle_beta   90.00
_cell.angle_gamma   90.00
#
_symmetry.space_group_name_H-M   'P 1'
#
loop_
_entity.id
_entity.type
_entity.pdbx_description
1 polymer ?
#
loop_
_entity_poly.entity_id
_entity_poly.type
_entity_poly.pdbx_seq_one_letter_code
_entity_poly.pdbx_strand_id
1 'polypeptide(L)'
;MLAPLDNSVVFKKLFTDRDVLQAFVKDVTGATIDPATIETEKSFAPPIGAIDIKIDIFADDPTHRLIVEIQRVRYDYHYDRFLYYHHAAIMELQRSHTHYLLGKTVYTIVWLTGKDETYKKDLITTSLRSVASDGAEVPLYPHKLFFLNPNYRSDRTPEAVRDWLELVFESIAHPEQPHLNTARQIIRRATGLIESDGLTPTERRIAMEEQGYEDHLALREQKGREEGRLEGREEGRLESQRDIARNLLAQGVATAVIAAATGLSEAEIARLREG
;
A
#
# COMPACT_ATOMS: atom_id res chain seq x y z
N MET A 1 18.43 17.25 -6.75
CA MET A 1 17.04 16.89 -6.34
C MET A 1 16.76 15.45 -6.71
N LEU A 2 16.15 14.68 -5.82
CA LEU A 2 15.73 13.31 -6.12
C LEU A 2 14.36 13.29 -6.79
N ALA A 3 14.15 12.32 -7.68
CA ALA A 3 12.82 12.00 -8.17
C ALA A 3 12.13 11.07 -7.17
N PRO A 4 10.81 11.26 -6.89
CA PRO A 4 10.12 10.51 -5.86
C PRO A 4 9.95 9.04 -6.23
N LEU A 5 10.34 8.15 -5.33
CA LEU A 5 10.31 6.70 -5.54
C LEU A 5 8.89 6.10 -5.46
N ASP A 6 7.90 6.84 -5.04
CA ASP A 6 6.49 6.42 -5.15
C ASP A 6 5.92 6.63 -6.57
N ASN A 7 6.70 7.17 -7.49
CA ASN A 7 6.36 7.23 -8.90
C ASN A 7 6.78 5.94 -9.60
N SER A 8 5.88 5.34 -10.39
CA SER A 8 6.08 4.02 -11.01
C SER A 8 7.27 3.98 -11.98
N VAL A 9 7.52 5.06 -12.72
CA VAL A 9 8.66 5.15 -13.66
C VAL A 9 9.99 5.19 -12.92
N VAL A 10 10.07 6.02 -11.86
CA VAL A 10 11.27 6.16 -11.03
C VAL A 10 11.55 4.86 -10.27
N PHE A 11 10.51 4.24 -9.73
CA PHE A 11 10.57 2.95 -9.07
C PHE A 11 11.12 1.85 -10.00
N LYS A 12 10.54 1.72 -11.19
CA LYS A 12 11.00 0.75 -12.19
C LYS A 12 12.44 1.02 -12.61
N LYS A 13 12.81 2.28 -12.83
CA LYS A 13 14.18 2.66 -13.16
C LYS A 13 15.18 2.20 -12.08
N LEU A 14 14.86 2.40 -10.80
CA LEU A 14 15.71 1.99 -9.69
C LEU A 14 15.86 0.46 -9.64
N PHE A 15 14.75 -0.27 -9.62
CA PHE A 15 14.74 -1.71 -9.37
C PHE A 15 14.97 -2.57 -10.63
N THR A 16 15.12 -1.97 -11.81
CA THR A 16 15.67 -2.66 -13.00
C THR A 16 17.19 -2.63 -13.06
N ASP A 17 17.85 -1.80 -12.23
CA ASP A 17 19.30 -1.92 -12.03
C ASP A 17 19.60 -3.20 -11.24
N ARG A 18 20.35 -4.11 -11.85
CA ARG A 18 20.63 -5.44 -11.31
C ARG A 18 21.32 -5.41 -9.96
N ASP A 19 22.34 -4.55 -9.81
CA ASP A 19 23.11 -4.47 -8.57
C ASP A 19 22.25 -3.94 -7.42
N VAL A 20 21.40 -2.95 -7.72
CA VAL A 20 20.43 -2.39 -6.76
C VAL A 20 19.42 -3.43 -6.35
N LEU A 21 18.81 -4.14 -7.30
CA LEU A 21 17.81 -5.17 -7.00
C LEU A 21 18.40 -6.30 -6.16
N GLN A 22 19.58 -6.79 -6.53
CA GLN A 22 20.26 -7.88 -5.81
C GLN A 22 20.60 -7.47 -4.36
N ALA A 23 21.15 -6.27 -4.17
CA ALA A 23 21.48 -5.78 -2.84
C ALA A 23 20.23 -5.55 -1.99
N PHE A 24 19.20 -4.94 -2.56
CA PHE A 24 17.91 -4.71 -1.89
C PHE A 24 17.29 -6.03 -1.42
N VAL A 25 17.17 -7.01 -2.32
CA VAL A 25 16.58 -8.32 -1.98
C VAL A 25 17.40 -9.01 -0.90
N LYS A 26 18.73 -8.99 -0.99
CA LYS A 26 19.60 -9.56 0.04
C LYS A 26 19.40 -8.90 1.40
N ASP A 27 19.31 -7.57 1.44
CA ASP A 27 19.10 -6.83 2.69
C ASP A 27 17.75 -7.13 3.33
N VAL A 28 16.67 -7.25 2.52
CA VAL A 28 15.31 -7.47 3.02
C VAL A 28 15.04 -8.94 3.35
N THR A 29 15.48 -9.87 2.50
CA THR A 29 15.09 -11.28 2.59
C THR A 29 16.18 -12.19 3.17
N GLY A 30 17.43 -11.75 3.15
CA GLY A 30 18.61 -12.55 3.42
C GLY A 30 19.04 -13.45 2.24
N ALA A 31 18.27 -13.54 1.17
CA ALA A 31 18.55 -14.37 0.02
C ALA A 31 19.40 -13.62 -1.02
N THR A 32 20.34 -14.34 -1.65
CA THR A 32 21.07 -13.85 -2.81
C THR A 32 20.37 -14.35 -4.06
N ILE A 33 19.96 -13.43 -4.95
CA ILE A 33 19.35 -13.74 -6.23
C ILE A 33 20.30 -13.38 -7.36
N ASP A 34 20.23 -14.12 -8.46
CA ASP A 34 21.00 -13.84 -9.68
C ASP A 34 20.11 -13.94 -10.92
N PRO A 35 19.15 -13.01 -11.12
CA PRO A 35 18.21 -13.08 -12.21
C PRO A 35 18.91 -12.83 -13.56
N ALA A 36 18.60 -13.66 -14.55
CA ALA A 36 19.08 -13.45 -15.92
C ALA A 36 18.43 -12.21 -16.56
N THR A 37 17.15 -11.96 -16.24
CA THR A 37 16.35 -10.83 -16.70
C THR A 37 15.54 -10.24 -15.56
N ILE A 38 15.29 -8.93 -15.65
CA ILE A 38 14.37 -8.21 -14.78
C ILE A 38 13.27 -7.67 -15.71
N GLU A 39 12.05 -8.11 -15.48
CA GLU A 39 10.89 -7.69 -16.28
C GLU A 39 10.07 -6.66 -15.50
N THR A 40 9.49 -5.70 -16.21
CA THR A 40 8.53 -4.75 -15.66
C THR A 40 7.15 -5.03 -16.23
N GLU A 41 6.11 -4.72 -15.46
CA GLU A 41 4.72 -4.89 -15.89
C GLU A 41 4.37 -6.32 -16.33
N LYS A 42 4.98 -7.29 -15.66
CA LYS A 42 4.74 -8.71 -15.94
C LYS A 42 3.29 -9.08 -15.64
N SER A 43 2.61 -9.61 -16.64
CA SER A 43 1.26 -10.13 -16.48
C SER A 43 1.27 -11.63 -16.26
N PHE A 44 0.47 -12.10 -15.29
CA PHE A 44 0.14 -13.50 -15.12
C PHE A 44 -1.30 -13.74 -15.55
N ALA A 45 -1.53 -14.83 -16.26
CA ALA A 45 -2.90 -15.32 -16.45
C ALA A 45 -3.50 -15.67 -15.09
N PRO A 46 -4.73 -15.21 -14.77
CA PRO A 46 -5.34 -15.51 -13.49
C PRO A 46 -5.49 -17.02 -13.32
N PRO A 47 -4.96 -17.61 -12.24
CA PRO A 47 -5.07 -19.03 -12.01
C PRO A 47 -6.52 -19.45 -11.69
N ILE A 48 -7.30 -18.54 -11.12
CA ILE A 48 -8.71 -18.70 -10.76
C ILE A 48 -9.38 -17.33 -10.83
N GLY A 49 -10.53 -17.25 -11.49
CA GLY A 49 -11.30 -16.00 -11.60
C GLY A 49 -10.84 -15.09 -12.74
N ALA A 50 -11.30 -13.84 -12.72
CA ALA A 50 -11.09 -12.86 -13.79
C ALA A 50 -10.21 -11.66 -13.33
N ILE A 51 -9.33 -11.86 -12.34
CA ILE A 51 -8.48 -10.78 -11.83
C ILE A 51 -7.15 -10.80 -12.58
N ASP A 52 -6.91 -9.79 -13.40
CA ASP A 52 -5.62 -9.59 -14.04
C ASP A 52 -4.56 -9.19 -13.00
N ILE A 53 -3.44 -9.90 -13.05
CA ILE A 53 -2.28 -9.61 -12.22
C ILE A 53 -1.23 -8.95 -13.09
N LYS A 54 -0.87 -7.71 -12.71
CA LYS A 54 0.20 -6.96 -13.35
C LYS A 54 1.21 -6.59 -12.26
N ILE A 55 2.44 -7.05 -12.44
CA ILE A 55 3.52 -6.94 -11.45
C ILE A 55 4.49 -5.86 -11.90
N ASP A 56 4.84 -4.94 -10.99
CA ASP A 56 5.74 -3.83 -11.29
C ASP A 56 7.15 -4.29 -11.65
N ILE A 57 7.77 -5.12 -10.80
CA ILE A 57 9.09 -5.71 -11.02
C ILE A 57 9.01 -7.22 -10.79
N PHE A 58 9.43 -7.96 -11.78
CA PHE A 58 9.51 -9.41 -11.74
C PHE A 58 10.92 -9.87 -12.10
N ALA A 59 11.46 -10.80 -11.32
CA ALA A 59 12.76 -11.41 -11.60
C ALA A 59 12.76 -12.89 -11.18
N ASP A 60 13.40 -13.71 -11.98
CA ASP A 60 13.47 -15.17 -11.78
C ASP A 60 14.93 -15.63 -11.90
N ASP A 61 15.37 -16.47 -10.96
CA ASP A 61 16.60 -17.24 -11.05
C ASP A 61 16.31 -18.75 -10.90
N PRO A 62 17.29 -19.65 -10.96
CA PRO A 62 17.02 -21.09 -10.83
C PRO A 62 16.35 -21.50 -9.52
N THR A 63 16.54 -20.75 -8.44
CA THR A 63 16.11 -21.10 -7.06
C THR A 63 15.09 -20.15 -6.46
N HIS A 64 14.95 -18.96 -7.04
CA HIS A 64 14.08 -17.91 -6.50
C HIS A 64 13.20 -17.29 -7.57
N ARG A 65 12.03 -16.85 -7.13
CA ARG A 65 11.13 -15.95 -7.85
C ARG A 65 10.89 -14.71 -7.01
N LEU A 66 11.07 -13.55 -7.61
CA LEU A 66 10.93 -12.26 -6.95
C LEU A 66 9.83 -11.43 -7.58
N ILE A 67 9.04 -10.82 -6.74
CA ILE A 67 8.08 -9.77 -7.07
C ILE A 67 8.41 -8.57 -6.20
N VAL A 68 8.54 -7.38 -6.81
CA VAL A 68 8.63 -6.12 -6.06
C VAL A 68 7.54 -5.19 -6.58
N GLU A 69 6.73 -4.71 -5.66
CA GLU A 69 5.53 -3.89 -5.92
C GLU A 69 5.63 -2.56 -5.18
N ILE A 70 4.98 -1.54 -5.74
CA ILE A 70 4.78 -0.27 -5.05
C ILE A 70 3.29 0.07 -4.98
N GLN A 71 2.85 0.47 -3.79
CA GLN A 71 1.48 0.88 -3.52
C GLN A 71 1.46 2.23 -2.83
N ARG A 72 1.03 3.24 -3.55
CA ARG A 72 0.93 4.63 -3.08
C ARG A 72 -0.37 4.87 -2.31
N VAL A 73 -1.48 4.47 -2.91
CA VAL A 73 -2.81 4.66 -2.34
C VAL A 73 -3.18 3.49 -1.44
N ARG A 74 -3.74 3.81 -0.27
CA ARG A 74 -4.26 2.79 0.63
C ARG A 74 -5.68 2.41 0.21
N TYR A 75 -5.89 1.09 -0.01
CA TYR A 75 -7.21 0.47 -0.14
C TYR A 75 -7.45 -0.44 1.07
N ASP A 76 -8.70 -0.62 1.49
CA ASP A 76 -9.04 -1.48 2.63
C ASP A 76 -8.61 -2.95 2.44
N TYR A 77 -8.40 -3.36 1.18
CA TYR A 77 -8.03 -4.72 0.78
C TYR A 77 -6.58 -4.84 0.24
N HIS A 78 -5.71 -3.88 0.48
CA HIS A 78 -4.37 -3.90 -0.15
C HIS A 78 -3.50 -5.08 0.32
N TYR A 79 -3.61 -5.53 1.57
CA TYR A 79 -2.89 -6.72 2.06
C TYR A 79 -3.37 -8.00 1.36
N ASP A 80 -4.68 -8.16 1.19
CA ASP A 80 -5.28 -9.33 0.50
C ASP A 80 -4.90 -9.34 -0.98
N ARG A 81 -4.84 -8.20 -1.65
CA ARG A 81 -4.38 -8.08 -3.03
C ARG A 81 -2.97 -8.64 -3.19
N PHE A 82 -2.03 -8.26 -2.33
CA PHE A 82 -0.65 -8.71 -2.44
C PHE A 82 -0.48 -10.16 -1.98
N LEU A 83 -1.29 -10.63 -1.05
CA LEU A 83 -1.38 -12.05 -0.73
C LEU A 83 -1.85 -12.87 -1.94
N TYR A 84 -2.84 -12.37 -2.67
CA TYR A 84 -3.30 -12.98 -3.92
C TYR A 84 -2.18 -13.03 -4.97
N TYR A 85 -1.44 -11.93 -5.17
CA TYR A 85 -0.30 -11.88 -6.10
C TYR A 85 0.79 -12.89 -5.73
N HIS A 86 1.10 -12.97 -4.43
CA HIS A 86 2.06 -13.94 -3.90
C HIS A 86 1.64 -15.39 -4.19
N HIS A 87 0.39 -15.73 -3.92
CA HIS A 87 -0.14 -17.07 -4.21
C HIS A 87 -0.17 -17.36 -5.70
N ALA A 88 -0.58 -16.41 -6.53
CA ALA A 88 -0.59 -16.59 -7.99
C ALA A 88 0.81 -16.87 -8.54
N ALA A 89 1.83 -16.17 -8.02
CA ALA A 89 3.23 -16.41 -8.40
C ALA A 89 3.72 -17.80 -7.98
N ILE A 90 3.24 -18.33 -6.84
CA ILE A 90 3.53 -19.70 -6.39
C ILE A 90 2.83 -20.70 -7.30
N MET A 91 1.54 -20.50 -7.59
CA MET A 91 0.74 -21.40 -8.43
C MET A 91 1.26 -21.46 -9.87
N GLU A 92 1.76 -20.35 -10.41
CA GLU A 92 2.33 -20.30 -11.76
C GLU A 92 3.63 -21.14 -11.89
N LEU A 93 4.31 -21.43 -10.78
CA LEU A 93 5.44 -22.37 -10.76
C LEU A 93 5.03 -23.81 -11.01
N GLN A 94 3.77 -24.15 -10.75
CA GLN A 94 3.26 -25.51 -10.91
C GLN A 94 3.00 -25.81 -12.40
N ARG A 95 3.86 -26.61 -13.01
CA ARG A 95 3.80 -26.96 -14.45
C ARG A 95 3.32 -28.37 -14.74
N SER A 96 3.15 -29.21 -13.72
CA SER A 96 2.80 -30.60 -13.90
C SER A 96 1.83 -31.07 -12.82
N HIS A 97 0.82 -31.82 -13.23
CA HIS A 97 -0.11 -32.50 -12.31
C HIS A 97 0.46 -33.76 -11.67
N THR A 98 1.63 -34.22 -12.11
CA THR A 98 2.30 -35.42 -11.58
C THR A 98 3.38 -35.12 -10.56
N HIS A 99 3.91 -33.89 -10.54
CA HIS A 99 5.00 -33.48 -9.64
C HIS A 99 4.69 -32.10 -9.05
N TYR A 100 4.31 -32.05 -7.78
CA TYR A 100 3.98 -30.81 -7.07
C TYR A 100 5.19 -30.15 -6.41
N LEU A 101 6.37 -30.24 -7.04
CA LEU A 101 7.56 -29.55 -6.59
C LEU A 101 7.60 -28.14 -7.18
N LEU A 102 7.55 -27.13 -6.32
CA LEU A 102 7.58 -25.73 -6.74
C LEU A 102 8.96 -25.31 -7.27
N GLY A 103 10.03 -25.96 -6.81
CA GLY A 103 11.40 -25.80 -7.31
C GLY A 103 12.04 -24.45 -6.98
N LYS A 104 11.26 -23.42 -6.62
CA LYS A 104 11.74 -22.09 -6.29
C LYS A 104 11.10 -21.54 -5.03
N THR A 105 11.85 -20.74 -4.29
CA THR A 105 11.32 -19.89 -3.23
C THR A 105 10.75 -18.60 -3.82
N VAL A 106 9.52 -18.24 -3.46
CA VAL A 106 8.89 -16.99 -3.89
C VAL A 106 9.03 -15.93 -2.79
N TYR A 107 9.60 -14.79 -3.17
CA TYR A 107 9.63 -13.58 -2.36
C TYR A 107 8.76 -12.52 -3.02
N THR A 108 7.85 -11.94 -2.26
CA THR A 108 7.08 -10.76 -2.67
C THR A 108 7.41 -9.64 -1.71
N ILE A 109 7.87 -8.52 -2.22
CA ILE A 109 8.25 -7.34 -1.45
C ILE A 109 7.37 -6.18 -1.92
N VAL A 110 6.63 -5.58 -1.00
CA VAL A 110 5.66 -4.53 -1.29
C VAL A 110 6.05 -3.27 -0.55
N TRP A 111 6.25 -2.20 -1.29
CA TRP A 111 6.40 -0.86 -0.74
C TRP A 111 5.03 -0.22 -0.55
N LEU A 112 4.72 0.15 0.69
CA LEU A 112 3.52 0.90 1.07
C LEU A 112 3.94 2.35 1.38
N THR A 113 3.84 3.25 0.41
CA THR A 113 4.31 4.64 0.59
C THR A 113 3.26 5.53 1.25
N GLY A 114 2.00 5.10 1.29
CA GLY A 114 0.95 5.73 2.09
C GLY A 114 1.07 5.44 3.59
N LYS A 115 0.49 6.30 4.43
CA LYS A 115 0.42 6.07 5.89
C LYS A 115 -0.54 4.92 6.21
N ASP A 116 -0.09 3.96 6.99
CA ASP A 116 -0.92 2.88 7.55
C ASP A 116 -1.24 3.17 9.01
N GLU A 117 -2.41 3.72 9.27
CA GLU A 117 -2.86 4.07 10.62
C GLU A 117 -3.23 2.83 11.47
N THR A 118 -3.39 1.66 10.84
CA THR A 118 -3.79 0.42 11.52
C THR A 118 -2.60 -0.24 12.20
N TYR A 119 -1.53 -0.52 11.45
CA TYR A 119 -0.41 -1.29 11.99
C TYR A 119 0.78 -0.41 12.40
N LYS A 120 1.03 0.70 11.71
CA LYS A 120 2.12 1.66 11.99
C LYS A 120 3.49 0.97 12.12
N LYS A 121 3.78 0.06 11.18
CA LYS A 121 5.03 -0.71 11.13
C LYS A 121 5.82 -0.36 9.89
N ASP A 122 7.13 -0.28 10.04
CA ASP A 122 8.09 -0.05 8.96
C ASP A 122 8.40 -1.32 8.17
N LEU A 123 8.34 -2.49 8.83
CA LEU A 123 8.53 -3.79 8.20
C LEU A 123 7.56 -4.81 8.81
N ILE A 124 6.83 -5.50 7.93
CA ILE A 124 6.02 -6.67 8.29
C ILE A 124 6.47 -7.83 7.40
N THR A 125 6.77 -8.98 8.00
CA THR A 125 7.08 -10.21 7.29
C THR A 125 5.96 -11.22 7.52
N THR A 126 5.41 -11.74 6.43
CA THR A 126 4.43 -12.82 6.44
C THR A 126 5.06 -14.09 5.89
N SER A 127 4.93 -15.21 6.60
CA SER A 127 5.42 -16.52 6.20
C SER A 127 4.48 -17.61 6.67
N LEU A 128 4.47 -18.74 5.95
CA LEU A 128 3.76 -19.94 6.38
C LEU A 128 4.62 -20.68 7.41
N ARG A 129 4.22 -20.58 8.67
CA ARG A 129 4.91 -21.21 9.78
C ARG A 129 4.28 -22.58 10.04
N SER A 130 5.07 -23.63 9.88
CA SER A 130 4.65 -25.00 10.19
C SER A 130 5.21 -25.44 11.54
N VAL A 131 4.34 -25.92 12.42
CA VAL A 131 4.70 -26.32 13.79
C VAL A 131 4.31 -27.79 13.99
N ALA A 132 5.24 -28.61 14.42
CA ALA A 132 5.00 -30.00 14.78
C ALA A 132 4.24 -30.11 16.12
N SER A 133 3.72 -31.31 16.46
CA SER A 133 2.95 -31.54 17.68
C SER A 133 3.74 -31.33 18.97
N ASP A 134 5.06 -31.41 18.93
CA ASP A 134 5.97 -31.14 20.04
C ASP A 134 6.35 -29.65 20.18
N GLY A 135 5.81 -28.78 19.30
CA GLY A 135 6.10 -27.35 19.27
C GLY A 135 7.31 -26.95 18.43
N ALA A 136 8.03 -27.89 17.84
CA ALA A 136 9.17 -27.60 16.99
C ALA A 136 8.72 -26.96 15.65
N GLU A 137 9.46 -25.96 15.18
CA GLU A 137 9.23 -25.41 13.83
C GLU A 137 9.82 -26.34 12.77
N VAL A 138 8.99 -26.61 11.73
CA VAL A 138 9.38 -27.41 10.58
C VAL A 138 9.36 -26.51 9.34
N PRO A 139 10.48 -26.29 8.64
CA PRO A 139 10.57 -25.36 7.51
C PRO A 139 10.01 -25.99 6.21
N LEU A 140 8.68 -26.18 6.14
CA LEU A 140 8.04 -26.79 4.97
C LEU A 140 7.90 -25.84 3.78
N TYR A 141 7.63 -24.56 4.07
CA TYR A 141 7.31 -23.56 3.04
C TYR A 141 8.23 -22.33 3.19
N PRO A 142 9.18 -22.14 2.27
CA PRO A 142 10.17 -21.06 2.38
C PRO A 142 9.66 -19.71 1.86
N HIS A 143 8.46 -19.66 1.25
CA HIS A 143 7.92 -18.46 0.62
C HIS A 143 7.64 -17.38 1.67
N LYS A 144 7.92 -16.12 1.32
CA LYS A 144 7.71 -14.96 2.22
C LYS A 144 7.16 -13.77 1.47
N LEU A 145 6.31 -13.01 2.15
CA LEU A 145 5.78 -11.74 1.72
C LEU A 145 6.21 -10.67 2.72
N PHE A 146 6.79 -9.58 2.21
CA PHE A 146 7.30 -8.47 3.00
C PHE A 146 6.52 -7.19 2.65
N PHE A 147 6.14 -6.43 3.68
CA PHE A 147 5.61 -5.09 3.52
C PHE A 147 6.57 -4.10 4.15
N LEU A 148 7.00 -3.12 3.37
CA LEU A 148 7.91 -2.04 3.76
C LEU A 148 7.13 -0.73 3.73
N ASN A 149 7.15 0.03 4.85
CA ASN A 149 6.50 1.33 4.91
C ASN A 149 7.49 2.40 5.40
N PRO A 150 7.93 3.31 4.53
CA PRO A 150 8.94 4.31 4.84
C PRO A 150 8.46 5.41 5.80
N ASN A 151 7.15 5.47 6.11
CA ASN A 151 6.61 6.48 7.05
C ASN A 151 6.81 6.11 8.52
N TYR A 152 7.26 4.90 8.82
CA TYR A 152 7.46 4.41 10.18
C TYR A 152 8.92 4.02 10.40
N ARG A 153 9.32 3.91 11.66
CA ARG A 153 10.69 3.59 12.08
C ARG A 153 10.67 2.61 13.26
N SER A 154 11.65 1.70 13.29
CA SER A 154 11.89 0.79 14.40
C SER A 154 13.38 0.56 14.58
N ASP A 155 13.86 0.60 15.82
CA ASP A 155 15.25 0.27 16.14
C ASP A 155 15.56 -1.21 15.98
N ARG A 156 14.52 -2.06 15.86
CA ARG A 156 14.65 -3.50 15.64
C ARG A 156 14.82 -3.85 14.15
N THR A 157 14.52 -2.94 13.26
CA THR A 157 14.71 -3.14 11.82
C THR A 157 16.20 -3.11 11.50
N PRO A 158 16.72 -4.09 10.74
CA PRO A 158 18.14 -4.13 10.37
C PRO A 158 18.57 -2.82 9.68
N GLU A 159 19.79 -2.36 10.00
CA GLU A 159 20.32 -1.10 9.46
C GLU A 159 20.27 -1.07 7.92
N ALA A 160 20.64 -2.17 7.28
CA ALA A 160 20.61 -2.27 5.83
C ALA A 160 19.20 -2.05 5.23
N VAL A 161 18.14 -2.51 5.93
CA VAL A 161 16.74 -2.27 5.52
C VAL A 161 16.34 -0.83 5.82
N ARG A 162 16.79 -0.25 6.95
CA ARG A 162 16.52 1.15 7.29
C ARG A 162 17.06 2.11 6.24
N ASP A 163 18.26 1.85 5.69
CA ASP A 163 18.82 2.68 4.62
C ASP A 163 17.93 2.72 3.38
N TRP A 164 17.28 1.59 3.02
CA TRP A 164 16.31 1.55 1.92
C TRP A 164 15.01 2.29 2.26
N LEU A 165 14.49 2.11 3.49
CA LEU A 165 13.31 2.86 3.95
C LEU A 165 13.58 4.36 3.94
N GLU A 166 14.78 4.78 4.33
CA GLU A 166 15.21 6.18 4.33
C GLU A 166 15.32 6.72 2.91
N LEU A 167 15.91 5.96 1.98
CA LEU A 167 15.99 6.37 0.57
C LEU A 167 14.60 6.65 -0.02
N VAL A 168 13.63 5.76 0.23
CA VAL A 168 12.27 5.95 -0.27
C VAL A 168 11.61 7.14 0.41
N PHE A 169 11.70 7.24 1.75
CA PHE A 169 11.11 8.35 2.50
C PHE A 169 11.68 9.72 2.07
N GLU A 170 13.00 9.85 2.03
CA GLU A 170 13.66 11.11 1.70
C GLU A 170 13.42 11.53 0.24
N SER A 171 13.31 10.59 -0.69
CA SER A 171 12.98 10.89 -2.08
C SER A 171 11.59 11.50 -2.24
N ILE A 172 10.66 11.17 -1.33
CA ILE A 172 9.27 11.65 -1.36
C ILE A 172 9.11 12.92 -0.50
N ALA A 173 9.63 12.88 0.74
CA ALA A 173 9.38 13.94 1.72
C ALA A 173 10.37 15.12 1.62
N HIS A 174 11.63 14.85 1.28
CA HIS A 174 12.70 15.85 1.26
C HIS A 174 13.57 15.77 0.00
N PRO A 175 12.99 15.79 -1.21
CA PRO A 175 13.70 15.52 -2.48
C PRO A 175 14.84 16.51 -2.77
N GLU A 176 14.76 17.75 -2.27
CA GLU A 176 15.75 18.79 -2.48
C GLU A 176 17.00 18.61 -1.60
N GLN A 177 16.81 18.15 -0.38
CA GLN A 177 17.86 18.02 0.64
C GLN A 177 17.72 16.69 1.41
N PRO A 178 17.92 15.54 0.73
CA PRO A 178 17.73 14.23 1.35
C PRO A 178 18.84 13.91 2.35
N HIS A 179 18.48 13.34 3.49
CA HIS A 179 19.41 12.86 4.51
C HIS A 179 19.60 11.34 4.34
N LEU A 180 20.65 10.93 3.65
CA LEU A 180 20.90 9.54 3.28
C LEU A 180 22.25 9.03 3.77
N ASN A 181 22.31 7.75 4.11
CA ASN A 181 23.55 7.04 4.42
C ASN A 181 24.34 6.74 3.11
N THR A 182 24.98 7.76 2.56
CA THR A 182 25.80 7.62 1.33
C THR A 182 27.14 6.92 1.56
N ALA A 183 27.48 6.53 2.78
CA ALA A 183 28.65 5.69 3.06
C ALA A 183 28.46 4.29 2.44
N ARG A 184 27.25 3.76 2.41
CA ARG A 184 26.93 2.54 1.67
C ARG A 184 26.95 2.80 0.16
N GLN A 185 27.86 2.11 -0.54
CA GLN A 185 28.03 2.29 -1.99
C GLN A 185 26.74 2.03 -2.77
N ILE A 186 25.95 1.03 -2.36
CA ILE A 186 24.70 0.70 -3.05
C ILE A 186 23.63 1.78 -2.88
N ILE A 187 23.53 2.40 -1.72
CA ILE A 187 22.61 3.53 -1.50
C ILE A 187 23.04 4.75 -2.34
N ARG A 188 24.36 5.01 -2.40
CA ARG A 188 24.91 6.06 -3.28
C ARG A 188 24.59 5.80 -4.75
N ARG A 189 24.73 4.53 -5.22
CA ARG A 189 24.35 4.14 -6.58
C ARG A 189 22.85 4.36 -6.82
N ALA A 190 22.01 3.87 -5.90
CA ALA A 190 20.57 4.02 -5.96
C ALA A 190 20.14 5.49 -6.01
N THR A 191 20.75 6.35 -5.17
CA THR A 191 20.54 7.79 -5.18
C THR A 191 20.86 8.40 -6.55
N GLY A 192 22.02 8.07 -7.14
CA GLY A 192 22.39 8.58 -8.45
C GLY A 192 21.44 8.15 -9.58
N LEU A 193 20.83 6.98 -9.50
CA LEU A 193 19.87 6.50 -10.51
C LEU A 193 18.54 7.28 -10.49
N ILE A 194 18.17 7.83 -9.33
CA ILE A 194 16.91 8.58 -9.15
C ILE A 194 17.11 10.10 -9.07
N GLU A 195 18.31 10.59 -9.33
CA GLU A 195 18.51 12.04 -9.51
C GLU A 195 17.66 12.54 -10.69
N SER A 196 16.96 13.65 -10.49
CA SER A 196 16.03 14.21 -11.47
C SER A 196 16.70 14.53 -12.82
N ASP A 197 17.99 14.89 -12.78
CA ASP A 197 18.77 15.18 -14.00
C ASP A 197 19.11 13.90 -14.77
N GLY A 198 19.09 12.75 -14.12
CA GLY A 198 19.30 11.43 -14.73
C GLY A 198 18.07 10.86 -15.44
N LEU A 199 16.88 11.47 -15.27
CA LEU A 199 15.66 11.07 -15.98
C LEU A 199 15.68 11.56 -17.43
N THR A 200 15.35 10.69 -18.37
CA THR A 200 15.12 11.06 -19.75
C THR A 200 13.90 12.00 -19.87
N PRO A 201 13.79 12.80 -20.96
CA PRO A 201 12.60 13.63 -21.18
C PRO A 201 11.28 12.84 -21.15
N THR A 202 11.29 11.61 -21.67
CA THR A 202 10.12 10.72 -21.67
C THR A 202 9.75 10.26 -20.25
N GLU A 203 10.72 9.79 -19.47
CA GLU A 203 10.52 9.39 -18.07
C GLU A 203 10.00 10.57 -17.24
N ARG A 204 10.56 11.77 -17.43
CA ARG A 204 10.12 12.98 -16.75
C ARG A 204 8.68 13.34 -17.09
N ARG A 205 8.29 13.25 -18.36
CA ARG A 205 6.91 13.53 -18.80
C ARG A 205 5.93 12.54 -18.17
N ILE A 206 6.23 11.23 -18.21
CA ILE A 206 5.36 10.20 -17.64
C ILE A 206 5.25 10.38 -16.11
N ALA A 207 6.36 10.69 -15.44
CA ALA A 207 6.38 10.94 -13.99
C ALA A 207 5.50 12.15 -13.62
N MET A 208 5.53 13.23 -14.41
CA MET A 208 4.67 14.41 -14.20
C MET A 208 3.19 14.10 -14.47
N GLU A 209 2.88 13.32 -15.50
CA GLU A 209 1.50 12.91 -15.81
C GLU A 209 0.92 12.04 -14.70
N GLU A 210 1.69 11.08 -14.18
CA GLU A 210 1.31 10.24 -13.05
C GLU A 210 1.07 11.07 -11.79
N GLN A 211 1.98 12.01 -11.47
CA GLN A 211 1.82 12.90 -10.33
C GLN A 211 0.55 13.75 -10.45
N GLY A 212 0.32 14.37 -11.63
CA GLY A 212 -0.87 15.18 -11.85
C GLY A 212 -2.18 14.40 -11.73
N TYR A 213 -2.20 13.14 -12.16
CA TYR A 213 -3.35 12.25 -11.98
C TYR A 213 -3.62 11.94 -10.51
N GLU A 214 -2.58 11.62 -9.75
CA GLU A 214 -2.67 11.34 -8.31
C GLU A 214 -3.13 12.57 -7.52
N ASP A 215 -2.58 13.74 -7.80
CA ASP A 215 -2.99 14.99 -7.16
C ASP A 215 -4.48 15.27 -7.39
N HIS A 216 -4.96 14.98 -8.61
CA HIS A 216 -6.38 15.12 -8.95
C HIS A 216 -7.26 14.11 -8.18
N LEU A 217 -6.82 12.86 -8.04
CA LEU A 217 -7.53 11.86 -7.25
C LEU A 217 -7.59 12.24 -5.77
N ALA A 218 -6.47 12.67 -5.19
CA ALA A 218 -6.39 13.11 -3.80
C ALA A 218 -7.35 14.30 -3.53
N LEU A 219 -7.41 15.26 -4.46
CA LEU A 219 -8.32 16.40 -4.35
C LEU A 219 -9.79 15.96 -4.41
N ARG A 220 -10.13 15.01 -5.28
CA ARG A 220 -11.50 14.47 -5.36
C ARG A 220 -11.89 13.73 -4.08
N GLU A 221 -11.00 12.92 -3.55
CA GLU A 221 -11.22 12.19 -2.30
C GLU A 221 -11.42 13.15 -1.12
N GLN A 222 -10.58 14.19 -1.02
CA GLN A 222 -10.71 15.21 0.00
C GLN A 222 -12.07 15.93 -0.07
N LYS A 223 -12.50 16.32 -1.28
CA LYS A 223 -13.81 16.93 -1.50
C LYS A 223 -14.96 16.00 -1.09
N GLY A 224 -14.92 14.74 -1.53
CA GLY A 224 -15.94 13.75 -1.17
C GLY A 224 -16.02 13.50 0.34
N ARG A 225 -14.88 13.46 1.04
CA ARG A 225 -14.85 13.35 2.52
C ARG A 225 -15.46 14.58 3.20
N GLU A 226 -15.18 15.77 2.66
CA GLU A 226 -15.72 17.00 3.24
C GLU A 226 -17.20 17.13 3.00
N GLU A 227 -17.69 16.82 1.80
CA GLU A 227 -19.12 16.75 1.46
C GLU A 227 -19.84 15.74 2.36
N GLY A 228 -19.38 14.51 2.44
CA GLY A 228 -19.97 13.48 3.32
C GLY A 228 -19.95 13.86 4.79
N ARG A 229 -18.92 14.58 5.28
CA ARG A 229 -18.89 15.10 6.65
C ARG A 229 -19.94 16.19 6.89
N LEU A 230 -20.14 17.06 5.91
CA LEU A 230 -21.15 18.12 5.99
C LEU A 230 -22.57 17.52 5.95
N GLU A 231 -22.82 16.59 5.02
CA GLU A 231 -24.08 15.86 4.91
C GLU A 231 -24.39 15.09 6.21
N GLY A 232 -23.47 14.28 6.69
CA GLY A 232 -23.64 13.51 7.93
C GLY A 232 -23.85 14.39 9.17
N ARG A 233 -23.23 15.58 9.22
CA ARG A 233 -23.47 16.56 10.29
C ARG A 233 -24.89 17.15 10.21
N GLU A 234 -25.35 17.45 9.00
CA GLU A 234 -26.70 18.00 8.81
C GLU A 234 -27.79 16.94 9.09
N GLU A 235 -27.58 15.70 8.59
CA GLU A 235 -28.48 14.57 8.92
C GLU A 235 -28.54 14.31 10.42
N GLY A 236 -27.39 14.22 11.10
CA GLY A 236 -27.35 14.03 12.55
C GLY A 236 -28.01 15.19 13.33
N ARG A 237 -27.88 16.43 12.85
CA ARG A 237 -28.57 17.59 13.42
C ARG A 237 -30.07 17.45 13.29
N LEU A 238 -30.57 17.09 12.10
CA LEU A 238 -32.01 16.89 11.85
C LEU A 238 -32.57 15.72 12.66
N GLU A 239 -31.84 14.62 12.75
CA GLU A 239 -32.24 13.46 13.55
C GLU A 239 -32.34 13.81 15.02
N SER A 240 -31.34 14.50 15.58
CA SER A 240 -31.36 14.99 16.95
C SER A 240 -32.54 15.94 17.22
N GLN A 241 -32.82 16.84 16.29
CA GLN A 241 -34.00 17.73 16.41
C GLN A 241 -35.33 16.95 16.43
N ARG A 242 -35.46 15.91 15.58
CA ARG A 242 -36.63 15.02 15.57
C ARG A 242 -36.77 14.23 16.86
N ASP A 243 -35.70 13.72 17.42
CA ASP A 243 -35.71 12.97 18.67
C ASP A 243 -36.06 13.84 19.86
N ILE A 244 -35.54 15.07 19.92
CA ILE A 244 -35.94 16.05 20.92
C ILE A 244 -37.46 16.36 20.78
N ALA A 245 -37.93 16.56 19.54
CA ALA A 245 -39.34 16.83 19.30
C ALA A 245 -40.25 15.67 19.73
N ARG A 246 -39.91 14.41 19.44
CA ARG A 246 -40.62 13.21 19.91
C ARG A 246 -40.67 13.13 21.42
N ASN A 247 -39.55 13.37 22.10
CA ASN A 247 -39.50 13.36 23.55
C ASN A 247 -40.37 14.44 24.19
N LEU A 248 -40.39 15.65 23.63
CA LEU A 248 -41.25 16.74 24.12
C LEU A 248 -42.72 16.50 23.81
N LEU A 249 -43.06 15.90 22.66
CA LEU A 249 -44.44 15.48 22.35
C LEU A 249 -44.96 14.44 23.35
N ALA A 250 -44.14 13.45 23.70
CA ALA A 250 -44.46 12.42 24.70
C ALA A 250 -44.73 13.02 26.09
N GLN A 251 -44.11 14.16 26.41
CA GLN A 251 -44.33 14.90 27.66
C GLN A 251 -45.52 15.87 27.60
N GLY A 252 -46.26 15.92 26.48
CA GLY A 252 -47.43 16.76 26.32
C GLY A 252 -47.12 18.25 26.09
N VAL A 253 -45.90 18.58 25.68
CA VAL A 253 -45.53 19.98 25.40
C VAL A 253 -46.26 20.49 24.16
N ALA A 254 -46.71 21.73 24.17
CA ALA A 254 -47.43 22.34 23.05
C ALA A 254 -46.55 22.45 21.80
N THR A 255 -47.10 22.13 20.60
CA THR A 255 -46.39 22.11 19.31
C THR A 255 -45.62 23.40 19.00
N ALA A 256 -46.20 24.56 19.32
CA ALA A 256 -45.55 25.85 19.13
C ALA A 256 -44.27 26.01 19.96
N VAL A 257 -44.23 25.45 21.18
CA VAL A 257 -43.04 25.45 22.05
C VAL A 257 -41.97 24.50 21.50
N ILE A 258 -42.40 23.32 21.02
CA ILE A 258 -41.48 22.34 20.39
C ILE A 258 -40.86 22.94 19.12
N ALA A 259 -41.64 23.61 18.28
CA ALA A 259 -41.18 24.29 17.08
C ALA A 259 -40.08 25.34 17.41
N ALA A 260 -40.35 26.17 18.43
CA ALA A 260 -39.40 27.18 18.90
C ALA A 260 -38.09 26.56 19.45
N ALA A 261 -38.18 25.40 20.14
CA ALA A 261 -37.04 24.74 20.76
C ALA A 261 -36.20 23.93 19.76
N THR A 262 -36.80 23.32 18.74
CA THR A 262 -36.14 22.41 17.81
C THR A 262 -35.82 23.03 16.46
N GLY A 263 -36.52 24.13 16.08
CA GLY A 263 -36.44 24.72 14.75
C GLY A 263 -37.22 23.95 13.67
N LEU A 264 -37.94 22.87 14.05
CA LEU A 264 -38.79 22.12 13.15
C LEU A 264 -40.10 22.89 12.92
N SER A 265 -40.66 22.79 11.72
CA SER A 265 -41.99 23.34 11.42
C SER A 265 -43.09 22.57 12.16
N GLU A 266 -44.22 23.24 12.45
CA GLU A 266 -45.38 22.59 13.08
C GLU A 266 -45.89 21.40 12.26
N ALA A 267 -45.80 21.46 10.93
CA ALA A 267 -46.15 20.37 10.02
C ALA A 267 -45.24 19.14 10.16
N GLU A 268 -43.92 19.36 10.36
CA GLU A 268 -42.96 18.26 10.63
C GLU A 268 -43.24 17.63 12.01
N ILE A 269 -43.51 18.45 13.01
CA ILE A 269 -43.82 17.97 14.35
C ILE A 269 -45.14 17.18 14.35
N ALA A 270 -46.15 17.60 13.58
CA ALA A 270 -47.42 16.87 13.46
C ALA A 270 -47.19 15.47 12.86
N ARG A 271 -46.33 15.33 11.84
CA ARG A 271 -46.00 14.02 11.26
C ARG A 271 -45.29 13.10 12.25
N LEU A 272 -44.47 13.65 13.14
CA LEU A 272 -43.81 12.85 14.20
C LEU A 272 -44.76 12.31 15.25
N ARG A 273 -46.00 12.85 15.32
CA ARG A 273 -47.07 12.40 16.24
C ARG A 273 -47.88 11.23 15.67
N GLU A 274 -47.87 11.06 14.35
CA GLU A 274 -48.65 10.05 13.64
C GLU A 274 -47.88 8.75 13.37
N GLY A 275 -46.57 8.74 13.52
CA GLY A 275 -45.65 7.61 13.35
C GLY A 275 -44.98 7.18 14.64
#